data_f548522df95c372945303afcec2d5523
#
_entry.id   f548522df95c372945303afcec2d5523
#
_cell.length_a   1.000
_cell.length_b   1.000
_cell.length_c   1.000
_cell.angle_alpha   90.00
_cell.angle_beta   90.00
_cell.angle_gamma   90.00
#
_symmetry.space_group_name_H-M   'P 1'
#
loop_
_entity.id
_entity.type
_entity.pdbx_description
1 polymer ?
#
loop_
_entity_poly.entity_id
_entity_poly.type
_entity_poly.pdbx_seq_one_letter_code
_entity_poly.pdbx_strand_id
1 'polypeptide(L)'
;MPELPEVETVRRGLEKKLKNFIIEDIKILRSSTIAFPKDKDEFIRGVNNSKVVKWQRRGKYLIANLKKYSKSPKKNIDPSYEDNGYLIIHLRMTGYFNWLTTKKPPCKHTRVRFFDESNSELRFVDVRSFGQIWWVKEGLDPKEIINGLG
;
A
#
# COMPACT_ATOMS: atom_id res chain seq x y z
N MET A 1 -14.95 -13.06 5.03
CA MET A 1 -14.35 -12.29 3.93
C MET A 1 -15.10 -10.98 3.79
N PRO A 2 -14.41 -9.83 3.72
CA PRO A 2 -15.12 -8.57 3.55
C PRO A 2 -15.94 -8.58 2.26
N GLU A 3 -17.18 -8.18 2.38
CA GLU A 3 -18.08 -8.04 1.24
C GLU A 3 -17.75 -6.75 0.48
N LEU A 4 -18.25 -6.61 -0.76
CA LEU A 4 -17.99 -5.42 -1.58
C LEU A 4 -18.33 -4.11 -0.87
N PRO A 5 -19.50 -3.99 -0.17
CA PRO A 5 -19.78 -2.74 0.57
C PRO A 5 -18.74 -2.42 1.64
N GLU A 6 -18.20 -3.44 2.32
CA GLU A 6 -17.17 -3.25 3.35
C GLU A 6 -15.86 -2.80 2.73
N VAL A 7 -15.46 -3.39 1.61
CA VAL A 7 -14.24 -3.00 0.90
C VAL A 7 -14.34 -1.56 0.39
N GLU A 8 -15.50 -1.17 -0.12
CA GLU A 8 -15.72 0.20 -0.58
C GLU A 8 -15.67 1.20 0.60
N THR A 9 -16.19 0.83 1.77
CA THR A 9 -16.10 1.65 2.97
C THR A 9 -14.64 1.86 3.38
N VAL A 10 -13.83 0.80 3.33
CA VAL A 10 -12.39 0.88 3.61
C VAL A 10 -11.71 1.82 2.60
N ARG A 11 -11.99 1.66 1.31
CA ARG A 11 -11.42 2.51 0.26
C ARG A 11 -11.72 3.99 0.53
N ARG A 12 -12.98 4.31 0.84
CA ARG A 12 -13.38 5.69 1.11
C ARG A 12 -12.66 6.26 2.33
N GLY A 13 -12.50 5.45 3.37
CA GLY A 13 -11.77 5.87 4.57
C GLY A 13 -10.30 6.14 4.28
N LEU A 14 -9.65 5.29 3.49
CA LEU A 14 -8.26 5.47 3.08
C LEU A 14 -8.10 6.71 2.21
N GLU A 15 -8.99 6.91 1.24
CA GLU A 15 -8.95 8.09 0.38
C GLU A 15 -9.10 9.37 1.18
N LYS A 16 -10.02 9.39 2.14
CA LYS A 16 -10.25 10.57 2.98
C LYS A 16 -9.07 10.90 3.89
N LYS A 17 -8.48 9.88 4.53
CA LYS A 17 -7.43 10.08 5.55
C LYS A 17 -6.03 10.04 5.00
N LEU A 18 -5.79 9.30 3.92
CA LEU A 18 -4.46 8.95 3.47
C LEU A 18 -4.18 9.32 2.01
N LYS A 19 -5.01 10.15 1.41
CA LYS A 19 -4.65 10.77 0.14
C LYS A 19 -3.43 11.65 0.37
N ASN A 20 -2.44 11.48 -0.50
CA ASN A 20 -1.14 12.18 -0.40
C ASN A 20 -0.24 11.68 0.75
N PHE A 21 -0.53 10.51 1.29
CA PHE A 21 0.35 9.84 2.25
C PHE A 21 1.68 9.50 1.58
N ILE A 22 2.79 9.93 2.21
CA ILE A 22 4.14 9.63 1.70
C ILE A 22 4.74 8.52 2.55
N ILE A 23 5.11 7.43 1.89
CA ILE A 23 5.70 6.26 2.55
C ILE A 23 7.19 6.53 2.72
N GLU A 24 7.63 6.81 3.95
CA GLU A 24 9.03 7.08 4.26
C GLU A 24 9.78 5.84 4.72
N ASP A 25 9.09 4.90 5.32
CA ASP A 25 9.70 3.66 5.80
C ASP A 25 8.67 2.52 5.78
N ILE A 26 9.15 1.32 5.56
CA ILE A 26 8.31 0.12 5.51
C ILE A 26 8.95 -0.96 6.35
N LYS A 27 8.16 -1.57 7.24
CA LYS A 27 8.59 -2.74 8.01
C LYS A 27 7.69 -3.92 7.69
N ILE A 28 8.26 -4.97 7.17
CA ILE A 28 7.54 -6.19 6.82
C ILE A 28 7.80 -7.22 7.92
N LEU A 29 6.76 -7.50 8.70
CA LEU A 29 6.86 -8.44 9.83
C LEU A 29 6.53 -9.87 9.42
N ARG A 30 5.85 -10.04 8.29
CA ARG A 30 5.59 -11.35 7.70
C ARG A 30 5.77 -11.28 6.18
N SER A 31 6.85 -11.87 5.71
CA SER A 31 7.22 -11.76 4.29
C SER A 31 6.20 -12.41 3.35
N SER A 32 5.48 -13.44 3.79
CA SER A 32 4.46 -14.09 2.98
C SER A 32 3.26 -13.20 2.64
N THR A 33 3.08 -12.09 3.36
CA THR A 33 2.04 -11.10 3.05
C THR A 33 2.35 -10.38 1.74
N ILE A 34 3.63 -10.25 1.37
CA ILE A 34 4.03 -9.63 0.12
C ILE A 34 4.00 -10.68 -0.98
N ALA A 35 2.98 -10.60 -1.83
CA ALA A 35 2.80 -11.57 -2.90
C ALA A 35 3.72 -11.30 -4.10
N PHE A 36 4.07 -10.04 -4.34
CA PHE A 36 4.97 -9.65 -5.43
C PHE A 36 5.53 -8.26 -5.18
N PRO A 37 6.83 -8.01 -5.46
CA PRO A 37 7.84 -9.03 -5.75
C PRO A 37 8.09 -9.93 -4.54
N LYS A 38 8.58 -11.15 -4.77
CA LYS A 38 8.79 -12.11 -3.68
C LYS A 38 9.91 -11.70 -2.73
N ASP A 39 10.90 -10.98 -3.24
CA ASP A 39 11.98 -10.42 -2.43
C ASP A 39 11.45 -9.18 -1.69
N LYS A 40 11.35 -9.27 -0.37
CA LYS A 40 10.84 -8.16 0.45
C LYS A 40 11.69 -6.91 0.33
N ASP A 41 13.00 -7.03 0.12
CA ASP A 41 13.89 -5.87 -0.02
C ASP A 41 13.63 -5.15 -1.34
N GLU A 42 13.31 -5.89 -2.40
CA GLU A 42 12.90 -5.31 -3.67
C GLU A 42 11.59 -4.55 -3.53
N PHE A 43 10.63 -5.12 -2.80
CA PHE A 43 9.37 -4.45 -2.49
C PHE A 43 9.62 -3.14 -1.73
N ILE A 44 10.43 -3.18 -0.68
CA ILE A 44 10.73 -2.01 0.14
C ILE A 44 11.41 -0.93 -0.71
N ARG A 45 12.44 -1.29 -1.48
CA ARG A 45 13.14 -0.32 -2.34
C ARG A 45 12.23 0.30 -3.38
N GLY A 46 11.34 -0.53 -3.95
CA GLY A 46 10.42 -0.06 -4.98
C GLY A 46 9.34 0.87 -4.45
N VAL A 47 8.79 0.56 -3.31
CA VAL A 47 7.65 1.30 -2.74
C VAL A 47 8.09 2.49 -1.88
N ASN A 48 9.27 2.42 -1.27
CA ASN A 48 9.74 3.46 -0.38
C ASN A 48 9.84 4.82 -1.09
N ASN A 49 9.56 5.89 -0.38
CA ASN A 49 9.52 7.27 -0.89
C ASN A 49 8.40 7.49 -1.93
N SER A 50 7.41 6.62 -1.94
CA SER A 50 6.23 6.81 -2.80
C SER A 50 5.16 7.60 -2.08
N LYS A 51 4.46 8.42 -2.86
CA LYS A 51 3.26 9.13 -2.43
C LYS A 51 2.04 8.38 -2.95
N VAL A 52 1.10 8.10 -2.07
CA VAL A 52 -0.18 7.53 -2.47
C VAL A 52 -1.07 8.68 -2.93
N VAL A 53 -1.30 8.79 -4.24
CA VAL A 53 -2.06 9.91 -4.80
C VAL A 53 -3.55 9.61 -4.92
N LYS A 54 -3.92 8.34 -4.91
CA LYS A 54 -5.33 7.95 -5.06
C LYS A 54 -5.52 6.52 -4.56
N TRP A 55 -6.67 6.28 -3.93
CA TRP A 55 -7.12 4.95 -3.56
C TRP A 55 -8.31 4.56 -4.44
N GLN A 56 -8.24 3.39 -5.03
CA GLN A 56 -9.27 2.84 -5.92
C GLN A 56 -9.67 1.45 -5.44
N ARG A 57 -10.74 0.95 -6.00
CA ARG A 57 -11.22 -0.42 -5.77
C ARG A 57 -11.57 -1.08 -7.09
N ARG A 58 -11.16 -2.33 -7.24
CA ARG A 58 -11.61 -3.21 -8.33
C ARG A 58 -12.11 -4.49 -7.69
N GLY A 59 -13.44 -4.69 -7.63
CA GLY A 59 -14.01 -5.81 -6.92
C GLY A 59 -13.61 -5.76 -5.44
N LYS A 60 -13.04 -6.82 -4.92
CA LYS A 60 -12.58 -6.93 -3.53
C LYS A 60 -11.11 -6.53 -3.35
N TYR A 61 -10.49 -5.99 -4.40
CA TYR A 61 -9.13 -5.50 -4.34
C TYR A 61 -9.09 -3.99 -4.14
N LEU A 62 -8.21 -3.54 -3.26
CA LEU A 62 -7.87 -2.14 -3.10
C LEU A 62 -6.64 -1.82 -3.95
N ILE A 63 -6.61 -0.64 -4.54
CA ILE A 63 -5.51 -0.19 -5.39
C ILE A 63 -5.05 1.17 -4.92
N ALA A 64 -3.76 1.28 -4.56
CA ALA A 64 -3.13 2.55 -4.23
C ALA A 64 -2.24 2.97 -5.40
N ASN A 65 -2.57 4.10 -6.01
CA ASN A 65 -1.76 4.66 -7.09
C ASN A 65 -0.55 5.36 -6.48
N LEU A 66 0.65 4.98 -6.91
CA LEU A 66 1.89 5.49 -6.35
C LEU A 66 2.60 6.41 -7.32
N LYS A 67 3.19 7.47 -6.78
CA LYS A 67 4.15 8.30 -7.50
C LYS A 67 5.39 8.45 -6.64
N LYS A 68 6.55 8.29 -7.23
CA LYS A 68 7.80 8.38 -6.51
C LYS A 68 8.29 9.82 -6.50
N TYR A 69 8.66 10.30 -5.31
CA TYR A 69 9.23 11.61 -5.15
C TYR A 69 10.72 11.57 -5.53
N SER A 70 11.11 12.42 -6.49
CA SER A 70 12.52 12.57 -6.84
C SER A 70 13.13 13.65 -5.95
N LYS A 71 14.11 13.29 -5.12
CA LYS A 71 14.84 14.22 -4.27
C LYS A 71 15.84 15.09 -5.06
N SER A 72 16.11 14.73 -6.32
CA SER A 72 17.01 15.48 -7.20
C SER A 72 16.21 16.01 -8.38
N PRO A 73 15.53 17.16 -8.24
CA PRO A 73 14.84 17.73 -9.39
C PRO A 73 15.86 18.03 -10.47
N LYS A 74 15.65 17.50 -11.66
CA LYS A 74 16.39 17.91 -12.84
C LYS A 74 16.18 19.42 -12.98
N LYS A 75 17.25 20.13 -13.32
CA LYS A 75 17.31 21.60 -13.42
C LYS A 75 15.99 22.23 -13.88
N ASN A 76 15.44 23.14 -13.06
CA ASN A 76 14.30 24.00 -13.37
C ASN A 76 12.95 23.32 -13.59
N ILE A 77 12.78 22.08 -13.08
CA ILE A 77 11.49 21.41 -13.09
C ILE A 77 11.07 21.26 -11.63
N ASP A 78 9.80 21.60 -11.34
CA ASP A 78 9.21 21.33 -10.04
C ASP A 78 9.48 19.88 -9.62
N PRO A 79 9.58 19.60 -8.29
CA PRO A 79 9.80 18.24 -7.84
C PRO A 79 8.80 17.34 -8.53
N SER A 80 9.28 16.63 -9.54
CA SER A 80 8.44 15.79 -10.36
C SER A 80 8.21 14.48 -9.66
N TYR A 81 6.95 14.22 -9.38
CA TYR A 81 6.52 12.89 -8.99
C TYR A 81 6.46 12.05 -10.27
N GLU A 82 7.22 10.97 -10.30
CA GLU A 82 7.17 10.02 -11.40
C GLU A 82 6.22 8.88 -11.05
N ASP A 83 5.51 8.35 -12.04
CA ASP A 83 4.69 7.16 -11.82
C ASP A 83 5.55 6.05 -11.23
N ASN A 84 5.03 5.41 -10.18
CA ASN A 84 5.72 4.32 -9.50
C ASN A 84 4.81 3.11 -9.33
N GLY A 85 3.86 2.95 -10.24
CA GLY A 85 2.98 1.79 -10.24
C GLY A 85 1.90 1.84 -9.17
N TYR A 86 1.57 0.68 -8.65
CA TYR A 86 0.41 0.49 -7.81
C TYR A 86 0.69 -0.50 -6.70
N LEU A 87 0.12 -0.26 -5.53
CA LEU A 87 -0.08 -1.32 -4.55
C LEU A 87 -1.46 -1.92 -4.78
N ILE A 88 -1.54 -3.23 -4.88
CA ILE A 88 -2.79 -3.97 -4.92
C ILE A 88 -2.91 -4.74 -3.63
N ILE A 89 -4.03 -4.62 -2.94
CA ILE A 89 -4.23 -5.23 -1.64
C ILE A 89 -5.52 -6.05 -1.66
N HIS A 90 -5.44 -7.30 -1.24
CA HIS A 90 -6.61 -8.14 -0.99
C HIS A 90 -6.69 -8.42 0.50
N LEU A 91 -7.79 -8.01 1.13
CA LEU A 91 -7.96 -8.17 2.57
C LEU A 91 -8.28 -9.62 2.97
N ARG A 92 -8.78 -10.41 2.02
CA ARG A 92 -9.20 -11.79 2.26
C ARG A 92 -10.24 -11.85 3.37
N MET A 93 -10.05 -12.75 4.35
CA MET A 93 -11.07 -12.98 5.40
C MET A 93 -10.90 -12.05 6.59
N THR A 94 -9.69 -11.77 7.00
CA THR A 94 -9.40 -11.09 8.28
C THR A 94 -8.46 -9.91 8.16
N GLY A 95 -7.99 -9.56 6.96
CA GLY A 95 -7.09 -8.42 6.79
C GLY A 95 -7.80 -7.09 6.98
N TYR A 96 -7.13 -6.15 7.61
CA TYR A 96 -7.64 -4.79 7.75
C TYR A 96 -6.50 -3.80 7.96
N PHE A 97 -6.81 -2.51 7.76
CA PHE A 97 -5.86 -1.43 7.98
C PHE A 97 -6.20 -0.66 9.25
N ASN A 98 -5.16 -0.31 10.00
CA ASN A 98 -5.23 0.65 11.10
C ASN A 98 -4.39 1.87 10.75
N TRP A 99 -4.97 3.05 10.91
CA TRP A 99 -4.24 4.32 10.81
C TRP A 99 -3.94 4.83 12.20
N LEU A 100 -2.64 4.96 12.51
CA LEU A 100 -2.17 5.35 13.84
C LEU A 100 -1.37 6.65 13.74
N THR A 101 -1.83 7.67 14.44
CA THR A 101 -1.13 8.96 14.49
C THR A 101 -0.20 9.06 15.69
N THR A 102 -0.28 8.11 16.62
CA THR A 102 0.61 8.03 17.78
C THR A 102 1.36 6.72 17.73
N LYS A 103 2.59 6.74 18.25
CA LYS A 103 3.46 5.55 18.24
C LYS A 103 2.86 4.45 19.12
N LYS A 104 2.69 3.27 18.53
CA LYS A 104 2.23 2.07 19.24
C LYS A 104 3.06 0.87 18.81
N PRO A 105 3.44 -0.02 19.74
CA PRO A 105 4.14 -1.24 19.35
C PRO A 105 3.24 -2.09 18.45
N PRO A 106 3.83 -2.91 17.57
CA PRO A 106 3.03 -3.80 16.74
C PRO A 106 2.33 -4.86 17.59
N CYS A 107 1.12 -5.23 17.18
CA CYS A 107 0.42 -6.34 17.80
C CYS A 107 0.87 -7.67 17.18
N LYS A 108 0.42 -8.77 17.77
CA LYS A 108 0.78 -10.13 17.34
C LYS A 108 0.48 -10.40 15.86
N HIS A 109 -0.56 -9.76 15.32
CA HIS A 109 -1.02 -10.00 13.95
C HIS A 109 -0.69 -8.87 12.99
N THR A 110 0.17 -7.94 13.37
CA THR A 110 0.69 -6.92 12.48
C THR A 110 1.59 -7.55 11.44
N ARG A 111 1.30 -7.33 10.15
CA ARG A 111 2.03 -7.96 9.06
C ARG A 111 2.94 -7.00 8.31
N VAL A 112 2.45 -5.79 8.02
CA VAL A 112 3.22 -4.76 7.34
C VAL A 112 2.93 -3.41 7.98
N ARG A 113 3.95 -2.57 8.09
CA ARG A 113 3.85 -1.24 8.66
C ARG A 113 4.42 -0.22 7.68
N PHE A 114 3.60 0.74 7.27
CA PHE A 114 4.02 1.84 6.42
C PHE A 114 4.04 3.12 7.26
N PHE A 115 5.18 3.80 7.27
CA PHE A 115 5.37 5.02 8.08
C PHE A 115 5.53 6.24 7.20
N ASP A 116 4.98 7.38 7.65
CA ASP A 116 5.28 8.67 7.03
C ASP A 116 6.43 9.38 7.78
N GLU A 117 6.75 10.59 7.35
CA GLU A 117 7.85 11.36 7.96
C GLU A 117 7.58 11.77 9.40
N SER A 118 6.31 11.81 9.81
CA SER A 118 5.89 12.15 11.17
C SER A 118 5.79 10.93 12.08
N ASN A 119 6.21 9.75 11.58
CA ASN A 119 6.05 8.46 12.24
C ASN A 119 4.59 8.05 12.48
N SER A 120 3.66 8.65 11.75
CA SER A 120 2.31 8.11 11.65
C SER A 120 2.37 6.82 10.83
N GLU A 121 1.51 5.89 11.13
CA GLU A 121 1.62 4.54 10.60
C GLU A 121 0.32 4.05 9.99
N LEU A 122 0.39 3.56 8.75
CA LEU A 122 -0.66 2.73 8.18
C LEU A 122 -0.24 1.27 8.39
N ARG A 123 -0.99 0.57 9.20
CA ARG A 123 -0.66 -0.79 9.63
C ARG A 123 -1.60 -1.79 9.01
N PHE A 124 -1.04 -2.80 8.33
CA PHE A 124 -1.82 -3.93 7.83
C PHE A 124 -1.79 -5.05 8.85
N VAL A 125 -2.98 -5.41 9.34
CA VAL A 125 -3.16 -6.43 10.38
C VAL A 125 -3.98 -7.57 9.80
N ASP A 126 -3.57 -8.81 10.07
CA ASP A 126 -4.28 -9.97 9.52
C ASP A 126 -4.06 -11.20 10.40
N VAL A 127 -5.10 -11.58 11.13
CA VAL A 127 -5.07 -12.71 12.06
C VAL A 127 -4.74 -14.02 11.35
N ARG A 128 -5.36 -14.26 10.19
CA ARG A 128 -5.18 -15.51 9.45
C ARG A 128 -4.03 -15.50 8.45
N SER A 129 -3.44 -14.32 8.19
CA SER A 129 -2.31 -14.16 7.27
C SER A 129 -2.58 -14.57 5.81
N PHE A 130 -3.85 -14.52 5.38
CA PHE A 130 -4.23 -14.82 4.00
C PHE A 130 -4.28 -13.57 3.13
N GLY A 131 -4.35 -12.39 3.73
CA GLY A 131 -4.31 -11.14 2.99
C GLY A 131 -2.99 -10.98 2.26
N GLN A 132 -3.01 -10.32 1.12
CA GLN A 132 -1.84 -10.21 0.25
C GLN A 132 -1.70 -8.79 -0.31
N ILE A 133 -0.45 -8.38 -0.51
CA ILE A 133 -0.08 -7.10 -1.08
C ILE A 133 0.86 -7.35 -2.26
N TRP A 134 0.54 -6.75 -3.41
CA TRP A 134 1.38 -6.75 -4.61
C TRP A 134 1.84 -5.34 -4.91
N TRP A 135 3.08 -5.19 -5.33
CA TRP A 135 3.53 -3.96 -5.97
C TRP A 135 3.72 -4.23 -7.46
N VAL A 136 3.00 -3.49 -8.27
CA VAL A 136 3.01 -3.61 -9.73
C VAL A 136 3.65 -2.35 -10.29
N LYS A 137 4.70 -2.51 -11.10
CA LYS A 137 5.47 -1.40 -11.67
C LYS A 137 4.61 -0.55 -12.60
N GLU A 138 5.07 0.68 -12.83
CA GLU A 138 4.46 1.60 -13.80
C GLU A 138 4.39 0.97 -15.19
N GLY A 139 3.40 1.39 -15.97
CA GLY A 139 3.19 0.89 -17.32
C GLY A 139 2.33 -0.35 -17.41
N LEU A 140 2.02 -0.98 -16.28
CA LEU A 140 1.12 -2.14 -16.24
C LEU A 140 -0.25 -1.69 -15.74
N ASP A 141 -1.31 -2.27 -16.32
CA ASP A 141 -2.68 -1.95 -15.90
C ASP A 141 -3.05 -2.82 -14.69
N PRO A 142 -3.32 -2.22 -13.51
CA PRO A 142 -3.69 -2.99 -12.33
C PRO A 142 -4.95 -3.82 -12.52
N LYS A 143 -5.88 -3.37 -13.37
CA LYS A 143 -7.11 -4.11 -13.65
C LYS A 143 -6.82 -5.42 -14.36
N GLU A 144 -5.87 -5.41 -15.31
CA GLU A 144 -5.46 -6.63 -16.02
C GLU A 144 -4.77 -7.61 -15.07
N ILE A 145 -3.93 -7.10 -14.17
CA ILE A 145 -3.26 -7.92 -13.17
C ILE A 145 -4.31 -8.58 -12.26
N ILE A 146 -5.27 -7.83 -11.76
CA ILE A 146 -6.34 -8.33 -10.90
C ILE A 146 -7.17 -9.39 -11.62
N ASN A 147 -7.53 -9.15 -12.88
CA ASN A 147 -8.28 -10.13 -13.67
C ASN A 147 -7.52 -11.44 -13.83
N GLY A 148 -6.19 -11.38 -13.94
CA GLY A 148 -5.34 -12.57 -14.01
C GLY A 148 -5.21 -13.33 -12.69
N LEU A 149 -5.54 -12.70 -11.58
CA LEU A 149 -5.50 -13.35 -10.26
C LEU A 149 -6.75 -14.20 -9.98
N GLY A 150 -7.72 -14.10 -10.84
CA GLY A 150 -8.97 -14.85 -10.69
C GLY A 150 -9.96 -14.12 -9.84
#